data_27eeeaf7625d87b3e55a89c33910687a
#
_entry.id   27eeeaf7625d87b3e55a89c33910687a
#
_cell.length_a   1.000
_cell.length_b   1.000
_cell.length_c   1.000
_cell.angle_alpha   90.00
_cell.angle_beta   90.00
_cell.angle_gamma   90.00
#
_symmetry.space_group_name_H-M   'P 1'
#
loop_
_entity.id
_entity.type
_entity.pdbx_description
1 polymer ?
#
loop_
_entity_poly.entity_id
_entity_poly.type
_entity_poly.pdbx_seq_one_letter_code
_entity_poly.pdbx_strand_id
1 'polypeptide(L)'
;MLPGVYIAYKKNKTAYYRASITFRSKHISLGSFNTEENAHLAYQEAARLLQDFTYTFDDAFSLPTILSFSKVISLLNFRDNLIYFKNPIYLRNNYFIYYISKSDELKFDIDDLFYYSSHKIMRRQGHLFVSDYGMQINILSRYGIKNYAVAGRDYYFANEDPTDFRYSNIVVINPYYGVTRTASSNEKRYKVQIHINGKYTVGTYHSEEKAAIAYNKAVDLAKKHGISKNFQTNYLEPYSPREYAEIYSQIKISEKYISYLKKLSGSSDTSD
;
A
#
# COMPACT_ATOMS: atom_id res chain seq x y z
N MET A 1 -34.52 -23.34 14.96
CA MET A 1 -33.31 -22.54 14.84
C MET A 1 -33.47 -21.26 15.63
N LEU A 2 -32.44 -20.89 16.36
CA LEU A 2 -32.40 -19.67 17.18
C LEU A 2 -32.44 -18.41 16.29
N PRO A 3 -32.93 -17.27 16.78
CA PRO A 3 -32.96 -16.01 16.02
C PRO A 3 -31.61 -15.61 15.46
N GLY A 4 -31.59 -15.13 14.20
CA GLY A 4 -30.38 -14.67 13.51
C GLY A 4 -29.46 -15.81 13.01
N VAL A 5 -29.85 -17.08 13.16
CA VAL A 5 -29.03 -18.25 12.80
C VAL A 5 -29.60 -18.99 11.61
N TYR A 6 -28.72 -19.47 10.75
CA TYR A 6 -29.03 -20.28 9.57
C TYR A 6 -28.08 -21.46 9.50
N ILE A 7 -28.61 -22.67 9.25
CA ILE A 7 -27.79 -23.85 8.99
C ILE A 7 -27.27 -23.84 7.55
N ALA A 8 -26.02 -24.23 7.38
CA ALA A 8 -25.37 -24.42 6.08
C ALA A 8 -24.51 -25.68 6.10
N TYR A 9 -24.19 -26.21 4.92
CA TYR A 9 -23.45 -27.46 4.79
C TYR A 9 -22.17 -27.23 3.96
N LYS A 10 -21.08 -27.81 4.42
CA LYS A 10 -19.82 -27.90 3.65
C LYS A 10 -19.98 -28.92 2.52
N LYS A 11 -19.04 -28.93 1.57
CA LYS A 11 -19.01 -29.94 0.47
C LYS A 11 -19.01 -31.38 0.98
N ASN A 12 -18.44 -31.65 2.14
CA ASN A 12 -18.43 -32.96 2.82
C ASN A 12 -19.68 -33.24 3.67
N LYS A 13 -20.75 -32.46 3.49
CA LYS A 13 -22.04 -32.56 4.21
C LYS A 13 -21.96 -32.24 5.72
N THR A 14 -20.83 -31.75 6.23
CA THR A 14 -20.74 -31.31 7.63
C THR A 14 -21.54 -30.00 7.80
N ALA A 15 -22.48 -30.01 8.77
CA ALA A 15 -23.24 -28.81 9.11
C ALA A 15 -22.40 -27.76 9.80
N TYR A 16 -22.69 -26.49 9.54
CA TYR A 16 -22.19 -25.34 10.28
C TYR A 16 -23.27 -24.27 10.32
N TYR A 17 -23.13 -23.30 11.21
CA TYR A 17 -24.15 -22.29 11.47
C TYR A 17 -23.64 -20.91 11.06
N ARG A 18 -24.45 -20.17 10.35
CA ARG A 18 -24.17 -18.79 9.93
C ARG A 18 -25.00 -17.84 10.74
N ALA A 19 -24.39 -16.78 11.27
CA ALA A 19 -25.10 -15.71 11.94
C ALA A 19 -25.20 -14.47 11.04
N SER A 20 -26.33 -13.79 11.08
CA SER A 20 -26.54 -12.51 10.40
C SER A 20 -27.55 -11.63 11.14
N ILE A 21 -27.47 -10.33 10.92
CA ILE A 21 -28.39 -9.34 11.46
C ILE A 21 -28.79 -8.35 10.37
N THR A 22 -30.02 -7.83 10.45
CA THR A 22 -30.44 -6.71 9.60
C THR A 22 -30.56 -5.46 10.47
N PHE A 23 -29.84 -4.42 10.10
CA PHE A 23 -29.90 -3.12 10.79
C PHE A 23 -30.00 -2.03 9.72
N ARG A 24 -30.94 -1.08 9.90
CA ARG A 24 -31.22 0.02 8.96
C ARG A 24 -31.29 -0.46 7.50
N SER A 25 -32.08 -1.49 7.25
CA SER A 25 -32.26 -2.14 5.93
C SER A 25 -31.01 -2.78 5.34
N LYS A 26 -29.87 -2.83 6.07
CA LYS A 26 -28.66 -3.52 5.65
C LYS A 26 -28.57 -4.91 6.27
N HIS A 27 -28.53 -5.93 5.43
CA HIS A 27 -28.22 -7.30 5.87
C HIS A 27 -26.72 -7.48 6.06
N ILE A 28 -26.30 -7.92 7.25
CA ILE A 28 -24.90 -8.03 7.67
C ILE A 28 -24.62 -9.46 8.10
N SER A 29 -23.68 -10.12 7.42
CA SER A 29 -23.17 -11.41 7.87
C SER A 29 -22.22 -11.22 9.05
N LEU A 30 -22.46 -11.96 10.11
CA LEU A 30 -21.67 -11.91 11.36
C LEU A 30 -20.56 -12.96 11.41
N GLY A 31 -20.68 -14.00 10.59
CA GLY A 31 -19.69 -15.06 10.52
C GLY A 31 -20.30 -16.45 10.41
N SER A 32 -19.43 -17.45 10.55
CA SER A 32 -19.79 -18.88 10.55
C SER A 32 -19.22 -19.55 11.79
N PHE A 33 -20.02 -20.39 12.42
CA PHE A 33 -19.76 -21.01 13.73
C PHE A 33 -19.99 -22.50 13.66
N ASN A 34 -19.36 -23.24 14.56
CA ASN A 34 -19.50 -24.72 14.61
C ASN A 34 -20.78 -25.16 15.31
N THR A 35 -21.37 -24.31 16.16
CA THR A 35 -22.60 -24.60 16.91
C THR A 35 -23.65 -23.52 16.71
N GLU A 36 -24.91 -23.88 16.89
CA GLU A 36 -26.05 -22.98 16.81
C GLU A 36 -25.98 -21.91 17.91
N GLU A 37 -25.58 -22.32 19.11
CA GLU A 37 -25.46 -21.45 20.29
C GLU A 37 -24.44 -20.34 20.06
N ASN A 38 -23.25 -20.67 19.53
CA ASN A 38 -22.23 -19.69 19.22
C ASN A 38 -22.66 -18.70 18.12
N ALA A 39 -23.38 -19.19 17.10
CA ALA A 39 -23.96 -18.34 16.09
C ALA A 39 -25.02 -17.38 16.66
N HIS A 40 -25.84 -17.89 17.59
CA HIS A 40 -26.85 -17.08 18.27
C HIS A 40 -26.23 -16.05 19.24
N LEU A 41 -25.21 -16.43 19.98
CA LEU A 41 -24.44 -15.48 20.81
C LEU A 41 -23.84 -14.34 19.99
N ALA A 42 -23.29 -14.64 18.80
CA ALA A 42 -22.80 -13.63 17.88
C ALA A 42 -23.90 -12.68 17.38
N TYR A 43 -25.10 -13.20 17.14
CA TYR A 43 -26.27 -12.39 16.80
C TYR A 43 -26.69 -11.48 17.97
N GLN A 44 -26.78 -12.01 19.20
CA GLN A 44 -27.12 -11.24 20.39
C GLN A 44 -26.11 -10.13 20.68
N GLU A 45 -24.80 -10.44 20.55
CA GLU A 45 -23.73 -9.46 20.70
C GLU A 45 -23.85 -8.35 19.66
N ALA A 46 -24.05 -8.70 18.38
CA ALA A 46 -24.25 -7.72 17.32
C ALA A 46 -25.47 -6.83 17.56
N ALA A 47 -26.59 -7.42 18.02
CA ALA A 47 -27.79 -6.66 18.35
C ALA A 47 -27.54 -5.67 19.49
N ARG A 48 -26.84 -6.11 20.55
CA ARG A 48 -26.44 -5.23 21.64
C ARG A 48 -25.55 -4.09 21.18
N LEU A 49 -24.48 -4.38 20.39
CA LEU A 49 -23.56 -3.37 19.86
C LEU A 49 -24.27 -2.30 19.02
N LEU A 50 -25.30 -2.68 18.27
CA LEU A 50 -26.04 -1.78 17.39
C LEU A 50 -27.11 -0.94 18.12
N GLN A 51 -27.58 -1.38 19.30
CA GLN A 51 -28.68 -0.75 20.05
C GLN A 51 -28.22 -0.06 21.35
N ASP A 52 -27.14 -0.56 21.94
CA ASP A 52 -26.62 -0.06 23.21
C ASP A 52 -25.51 0.97 23.00
N PHE A 53 -25.85 2.24 23.10
CA PHE A 53 -24.90 3.35 22.99
C PHE A 53 -24.02 3.54 24.24
N THR A 54 -24.27 2.80 25.33
CA THR A 54 -23.38 2.79 26.51
C THR A 54 -22.09 1.97 26.22
N TYR A 55 -22.15 1.02 25.25
CA TYR A 55 -20.96 0.32 24.76
C TYR A 55 -20.14 1.28 23.90
N THR A 56 -19.00 1.70 24.43
CA THR A 56 -18.13 2.67 23.77
C THR A 56 -17.21 2.00 22.75
N PHE A 57 -16.60 2.83 21.93
CA PHE A 57 -15.57 2.36 21.00
C PHE A 57 -14.39 1.70 21.76
N ASP A 58 -13.99 2.25 22.92
CA ASP A 58 -12.88 1.75 23.73
C ASP A 58 -13.19 0.38 24.37
N ASP A 59 -14.46 0.08 24.63
CA ASP A 59 -14.87 -1.24 25.11
C ASP A 59 -14.56 -2.36 24.09
N ALA A 60 -14.53 -2.04 22.80
CA ALA A 60 -14.16 -2.98 21.74
C ALA A 60 -12.73 -3.53 21.87
N PHE A 61 -11.85 -2.80 22.56
CA PHE A 61 -10.47 -3.20 22.77
C PHE A 61 -10.27 -4.05 24.03
N SER A 62 -11.08 -3.83 25.05
CA SER A 62 -10.91 -4.42 26.39
C SER A 62 -11.84 -5.61 26.64
N LEU A 63 -13.06 -5.60 26.13
CA LEU A 63 -14.03 -6.65 26.42
C LEU A 63 -13.86 -7.89 25.53
N PRO A 64 -14.10 -9.09 26.07
CA PRO A 64 -14.16 -10.30 25.28
C PRO A 64 -15.37 -10.28 24.35
N THR A 65 -15.21 -10.82 23.15
CA THR A 65 -16.25 -10.86 22.11
C THR A 65 -16.21 -12.17 21.35
N ILE A 66 -17.36 -12.69 20.95
CA ILE A 66 -17.48 -13.84 20.04
C ILE A 66 -17.36 -13.40 18.59
N LEU A 67 -17.67 -12.14 18.29
CA LEU A 67 -17.47 -11.54 16.98
C LEU A 67 -15.97 -11.29 16.73
N SER A 68 -15.54 -11.37 15.49
CA SER A 68 -14.19 -10.93 15.16
C SER A 68 -14.05 -9.41 15.44
N PHE A 69 -12.86 -8.99 15.88
CA PHE A 69 -12.58 -7.57 16.13
C PHE A 69 -12.93 -6.67 14.92
N SER A 70 -12.57 -7.14 13.72
CA SER A 70 -12.92 -6.46 12.47
C SER A 70 -14.44 -6.26 12.32
N LYS A 71 -15.24 -7.24 12.73
CA LYS A 71 -16.70 -7.14 12.68
C LYS A 71 -17.23 -6.16 13.73
N VAL A 72 -16.67 -6.17 14.93
CA VAL A 72 -17.03 -5.21 15.98
C VAL A 72 -16.81 -3.78 15.51
N ILE A 73 -15.63 -3.47 14.95
CA ILE A 73 -15.34 -2.14 14.40
C ILE A 73 -16.34 -1.75 13.29
N SER A 74 -16.64 -2.66 12.36
CA SER A 74 -17.62 -2.40 11.28
C SER A 74 -19.03 -2.10 11.83
N LEU A 75 -19.47 -2.80 12.86
CA LEU A 75 -20.76 -2.58 13.49
C LEU A 75 -20.81 -1.27 14.27
N LEU A 76 -19.79 -0.97 15.05
CA LEU A 76 -19.69 0.30 15.77
C LEU A 76 -19.65 1.50 14.80
N ASN A 77 -18.86 1.40 13.73
CA ASN A 77 -18.86 2.45 12.71
C ASN A 77 -20.26 2.62 12.09
N PHE A 78 -20.97 1.53 11.82
CA PHE A 78 -22.31 1.60 11.25
C PHE A 78 -23.33 2.21 12.22
N ARG A 79 -23.22 1.90 13.52
CA ARG A 79 -24.06 2.50 14.57
C ARG A 79 -23.81 4.01 14.67
N ASP A 80 -22.54 4.40 14.76
CA ASP A 80 -22.13 5.77 15.13
C ASP A 80 -22.12 6.71 13.91
N ASN A 81 -21.69 6.23 12.74
CA ASN A 81 -21.49 7.02 11.53
C ASN A 81 -22.50 6.72 10.42
N LEU A 82 -23.45 5.81 10.64
CA LEU A 82 -24.54 5.44 9.73
C LEU A 82 -24.10 4.83 8.37
N ILE A 83 -22.82 4.51 8.21
CA ILE A 83 -22.25 3.93 7.00
C ILE A 83 -21.61 2.58 7.35
N TYR A 84 -22.03 1.54 6.63
CA TYR A 84 -21.48 0.19 6.81
C TYR A 84 -20.30 -0.06 5.86
N PHE A 85 -19.14 -0.36 6.43
CA PHE A 85 -17.99 -0.90 5.72
C PHE A 85 -17.77 -2.37 6.07
N LYS A 86 -17.45 -3.19 5.06
CA LYS A 86 -17.06 -4.58 5.29
C LYS A 86 -15.68 -4.68 5.93
N ASN A 87 -14.78 -3.77 5.56
CA ASN A 87 -13.45 -3.63 6.14
C ASN A 87 -13.53 -2.90 7.49
N PRO A 88 -12.59 -3.14 8.41
CA PRO A 88 -12.60 -2.59 9.76
C PRO A 88 -12.17 -1.11 9.76
N ILE A 89 -13.04 -0.28 9.24
CA ILE A 89 -12.88 1.17 9.14
C ILE A 89 -13.77 1.84 10.16
N TYR A 90 -13.21 2.81 10.89
CA TYR A 90 -13.95 3.71 11.77
C TYR A 90 -13.71 5.16 11.35
N LEU A 91 -14.81 5.84 10.99
CA LEU A 91 -14.77 7.24 10.56
C LEU A 91 -14.53 8.18 11.74
N ARG A 92 -13.72 9.19 11.50
CA ARG A 92 -13.54 10.39 12.32
C ARG A 92 -13.93 11.62 11.48
N ASN A 93 -13.85 12.81 12.06
CA ASN A 93 -14.35 14.02 11.39
C ASN A 93 -13.70 14.27 10.00
N ASN A 94 -12.36 14.20 9.92
CA ASN A 94 -11.60 14.58 8.71
C ASN A 94 -10.75 13.44 8.15
N TYR A 95 -10.74 12.27 8.82
CA TYR A 95 -9.95 11.11 8.45
C TYR A 95 -10.65 9.83 8.88
N PHE A 96 -10.12 8.70 8.55
CA PHE A 96 -10.59 7.43 9.08
C PHE A 96 -9.42 6.60 9.61
N ILE A 97 -9.75 5.67 10.49
CA ILE A 97 -8.83 4.68 11.02
C ILE A 97 -9.18 3.32 10.41
N TYR A 98 -8.18 2.65 9.87
CA TYR A 98 -8.28 1.28 9.40
C TYR A 98 -7.58 0.38 10.42
N TYR A 99 -8.30 -0.57 11.00
CA TYR A 99 -7.77 -1.48 12.01
C TYR A 99 -7.34 -2.80 11.39
N ILE A 100 -6.04 -3.11 11.42
CA ILE A 100 -5.52 -4.43 11.06
C ILE A 100 -5.72 -5.40 12.23
N SER A 101 -5.49 -4.91 13.46
CA SER A 101 -5.73 -5.63 14.72
C SER A 101 -6.02 -4.63 15.84
N LYS A 102 -6.24 -5.12 17.07
CA LYS A 102 -6.41 -4.25 18.26
C LYS A 102 -5.22 -3.33 18.52
N SER A 103 -4.02 -3.76 18.17
CA SER A 103 -2.76 -3.01 18.39
C SER A 103 -2.16 -2.42 17.12
N ASP A 104 -2.83 -2.57 15.98
CA ASP A 104 -2.31 -2.17 14.67
C ASP A 104 -3.38 -1.38 13.91
N GLU A 105 -3.27 -0.06 14.01
CA GLU A 105 -4.17 0.89 13.35
C GLU A 105 -3.43 1.76 12.36
N LEU A 106 -4.12 2.15 11.30
CA LEU A 106 -3.60 3.02 10.26
C LEU A 106 -4.55 4.19 10.05
N LYS A 107 -4.02 5.41 9.98
CA LYS A 107 -4.79 6.64 9.75
C LYS A 107 -4.67 7.06 8.28
N PHE A 108 -5.79 7.41 7.66
CA PHE A 108 -5.87 7.84 6.26
C PHE A 108 -6.76 9.06 6.12
N ASP A 109 -6.48 9.89 5.11
CA ASP A 109 -7.40 10.95 4.72
C ASP A 109 -8.72 10.39 4.18
N ILE A 110 -9.80 11.19 4.34
CA ILE A 110 -11.14 10.79 3.89
C ILE A 110 -11.19 10.50 2.39
N ASP A 111 -10.33 11.11 1.58
CA ASP A 111 -10.25 10.92 0.14
C ASP A 111 -9.88 9.48 -0.25
N ASP A 112 -9.19 8.76 0.62
CA ASP A 112 -8.84 7.36 0.42
C ASP A 112 -9.92 6.36 0.88
N LEU A 113 -11.01 6.85 1.49
CA LEU A 113 -12.06 6.02 2.07
C LEU A 113 -12.69 5.09 1.04
N PHE A 114 -13.03 5.60 -0.14
CA PHE A 114 -13.64 4.81 -1.20
C PHE A 114 -12.76 3.63 -1.60
N TYR A 115 -11.47 3.87 -1.73
CA TYR A 115 -10.49 2.83 -2.07
C TYR A 115 -10.39 1.75 -0.98
N TYR A 116 -10.10 2.12 0.25
CA TYR A 116 -9.89 1.16 1.35
C TYR A 116 -11.19 0.53 1.88
N SER A 117 -12.36 1.09 1.57
CA SER A 117 -13.64 0.43 1.86
C SER A 117 -13.83 -0.87 1.06
N SER A 118 -13.27 -0.93 -0.15
CA SER A 118 -13.34 -2.07 -1.07
C SER A 118 -12.06 -2.93 -1.09
N HIS A 119 -10.89 -2.36 -0.77
CA HIS A 119 -9.60 -3.05 -0.76
C HIS A 119 -9.14 -3.36 0.67
N LYS A 120 -9.04 -4.64 0.98
CA LYS A 120 -8.54 -5.08 2.29
C LYS A 120 -7.03 -4.87 2.38
N ILE A 121 -6.60 -4.09 3.39
CA ILE A 121 -5.18 -3.96 3.71
C ILE A 121 -4.69 -5.23 4.41
N MET A 122 -3.55 -5.71 3.97
CA MET A 122 -2.84 -6.87 4.50
C MET A 122 -1.41 -6.47 4.88
N ARG A 123 -0.84 -7.13 5.90
CA ARG A 123 0.54 -6.94 6.31
C ARG A 123 1.32 -8.24 6.11
N ARG A 124 2.49 -8.16 5.47
CA ARG A 124 3.39 -9.29 5.30
C ARG A 124 4.83 -8.80 5.44
N GLN A 125 5.60 -9.39 6.35
CA GLN A 125 7.00 -9.04 6.61
C GLN A 125 7.22 -7.52 6.81
N GLY A 126 6.31 -6.87 7.54
CA GLY A 126 6.36 -5.42 7.78
C GLY A 126 5.79 -4.55 6.64
N HIS A 127 5.54 -5.10 5.46
CA HIS A 127 4.99 -4.36 4.33
C HIS A 127 3.47 -4.40 4.30
N LEU A 128 2.86 -3.24 4.06
CA LEU A 128 1.41 -3.07 3.88
C LEU A 128 1.07 -3.09 2.40
N PHE A 129 0.07 -3.89 2.03
CA PHE A 129 -0.37 -4.01 0.64
C PHE A 129 -1.86 -4.31 0.56
N VAL A 130 -2.42 -4.06 -0.60
CA VAL A 130 -3.75 -4.50 -1.00
C VAL A 130 -3.64 -5.46 -2.18
N SER A 131 -4.65 -6.32 -2.36
CA SER A 131 -4.78 -7.13 -3.57
C SER A 131 -5.72 -6.43 -4.54
N ASP A 132 -5.22 -6.13 -5.73
CA ASP A 132 -5.99 -5.53 -6.81
C ASP A 132 -5.65 -6.22 -8.13
N TYR A 133 -6.67 -6.70 -8.88
CA TYR A 133 -6.52 -7.49 -10.10
C TYR A 133 -5.50 -8.64 -10.00
N GLY A 134 -5.46 -9.32 -8.84
CA GLY A 134 -4.52 -10.43 -8.58
C GLY A 134 -3.08 -10.01 -8.25
N MET A 135 -2.77 -8.73 -8.29
CA MET A 135 -1.46 -8.18 -7.92
C MET A 135 -1.45 -7.70 -6.48
N GLN A 136 -0.27 -7.78 -5.83
CA GLN A 136 -0.03 -7.17 -4.53
C GLN A 136 0.52 -5.76 -4.74
N ILE A 137 -0.29 -4.76 -4.38
CA ILE A 137 0.07 -3.35 -4.53
C ILE A 137 0.43 -2.79 -3.15
N ASN A 138 1.66 -2.29 -3.01
CA ASN A 138 2.10 -1.60 -1.80
C ASN A 138 1.28 -0.32 -1.61
N ILE A 139 0.73 -0.10 -0.40
CA ILE A 139 -0.09 1.10 -0.13
C ILE A 139 0.70 2.40 -0.31
N LEU A 140 2.02 2.39 -0.10
CA LEU A 140 2.89 3.55 -0.31
C LEU A 140 2.90 4.05 -1.77
N SER A 141 2.56 3.18 -2.75
CA SER A 141 2.50 3.59 -4.16
C SER A 141 1.45 4.68 -4.41
N ARG A 142 0.39 4.77 -3.60
CA ARG A 142 -0.63 5.83 -3.67
C ARG A 142 -0.07 7.22 -3.39
N TYR A 143 1.03 7.30 -2.67
CA TYR A 143 1.74 8.55 -2.33
C TYR A 143 2.91 8.84 -3.28
N GLY A 144 2.98 8.16 -4.43
CA GLY A 144 4.12 8.28 -5.35
C GLY A 144 5.43 7.69 -4.81
N ILE A 145 5.36 6.93 -3.71
CA ILE A 145 6.52 6.27 -3.12
C ILE A 145 6.72 4.94 -3.86
N LYS A 146 7.93 4.74 -4.35
CA LYS A 146 8.29 3.59 -5.19
C LYS A 146 8.42 2.30 -4.39
N ASN A 147 8.29 1.19 -5.08
CA ASN A 147 8.72 -0.10 -4.56
C ASN A 147 10.23 -0.01 -4.20
N TYR A 148 10.61 -0.60 -3.06
CA TYR A 148 11.98 -0.56 -2.51
C TYR A 148 12.46 0.82 -1.98
N ALA A 149 11.58 1.80 -1.85
CA ALA A 149 11.88 3.04 -1.15
C ALA A 149 12.18 2.76 0.33
N VAL A 150 13.12 3.50 0.89
CA VAL A 150 13.59 3.34 2.28
C VAL A 150 13.15 4.57 3.08
N ALA A 151 12.43 4.34 4.18
CA ALA A 151 12.06 5.39 5.11
C ALA A 151 13.32 6.11 5.65
N GLY A 152 13.24 7.42 5.82
CA GLY A 152 14.35 8.29 6.24
C GLY A 152 15.30 8.67 5.10
N ARG A 153 15.29 7.95 3.97
CA ARG A 153 16.09 8.28 2.79
C ARG A 153 15.24 8.77 1.61
N ASP A 154 14.21 8.04 1.28
CA ASP A 154 13.39 8.28 0.08
C ASP A 154 12.07 8.97 0.41
N TYR A 155 11.60 8.81 1.64
CA TYR A 155 10.44 9.47 2.22
C TYR A 155 10.54 9.45 3.76
N TYR A 156 9.75 10.28 4.43
CA TYR A 156 9.60 10.23 5.89
C TYR A 156 8.18 10.66 6.30
N PHE A 157 7.82 10.34 7.54
CA PHE A 157 6.60 10.77 8.19
C PHE A 157 6.91 12.04 8.99
N ALA A 158 6.24 13.15 8.67
CA ALA A 158 6.55 14.47 9.24
C ALA A 158 6.32 14.54 10.77
N ASN A 159 5.35 13.77 11.28
CA ASN A 159 5.06 13.65 12.71
C ASN A 159 5.74 12.42 13.37
N GLU A 160 6.64 11.74 12.65
CA GLU A 160 7.35 10.53 13.10
C GLU A 160 6.46 9.29 13.37
N ASP A 161 5.13 9.36 13.10
CA ASP A 161 4.20 8.25 13.23
C ASP A 161 4.11 7.45 11.91
N PRO A 162 4.69 6.24 11.81
CA PRO A 162 4.69 5.42 10.60
C PRO A 162 3.33 4.77 10.32
N THR A 163 2.34 4.97 11.18
CA THR A 163 0.97 4.49 11.00
C THR A 163 0.03 5.58 10.48
N ASP A 164 0.49 6.81 10.43
CA ASP A 164 -0.28 7.96 9.94
C ASP A 164 0.00 8.21 8.46
N PHE A 165 -0.86 7.65 7.61
CA PHE A 165 -0.79 7.72 6.15
C PHE A 165 -1.57 8.91 5.58
N ARG A 166 -1.86 9.94 6.35
CA ARG A 166 -2.44 11.16 5.78
C ARG A 166 -1.45 11.87 4.89
N TYR A 167 -1.92 12.44 3.77
CA TYR A 167 -1.07 13.09 2.76
C TYR A 167 -0.19 14.18 3.35
N SER A 168 -0.73 14.95 4.32
CA SER A 168 0.03 16.00 5.01
C SER A 168 1.20 15.50 5.85
N ASN A 169 1.20 14.21 6.21
CA ASN A 169 2.22 13.58 7.03
C ASN A 169 3.31 12.86 6.22
N ILE A 170 3.09 12.60 4.94
CA ILE A 170 4.04 11.87 4.10
C ILE A 170 4.82 12.84 3.23
N VAL A 171 6.14 12.88 3.43
CA VAL A 171 7.05 13.71 2.64
C VAL A 171 7.93 12.82 1.78
N VAL A 172 7.79 12.93 0.46
CA VAL A 172 8.61 12.20 -0.51
C VAL A 172 9.86 12.99 -0.83
N ILE A 173 11.05 12.39 -0.61
CA ILE A 173 12.36 13.02 -0.85
C ILE A 173 12.87 12.65 -2.24
N ASN A 174 12.75 11.38 -2.64
CA ASN A 174 13.28 10.85 -3.91
C ASN A 174 12.14 10.25 -4.76
N PRO A 175 11.44 11.06 -5.57
CA PRO A 175 10.27 10.59 -6.34
C PRO A 175 10.61 9.74 -7.57
N TYR A 176 11.87 9.71 -8.04
CA TYR A 176 12.27 9.02 -9.27
C TYR A 176 13.13 7.76 -9.05
N TYR A 177 12.92 6.72 -9.86
CA TYR A 177 13.71 5.49 -9.85
C TYR A 177 15.18 5.77 -10.12
N GLY A 178 16.05 5.17 -9.29
CA GLY A 178 17.50 5.29 -9.43
C GLY A 178 18.08 6.66 -9.13
N VAL A 179 17.26 7.63 -8.75
CA VAL A 179 17.68 8.99 -8.36
C VAL A 179 17.71 9.10 -6.85
N THR A 180 18.78 9.65 -6.31
CA THR A 180 18.93 9.92 -4.88
C THR A 180 19.51 11.32 -4.71
N ARG A 181 18.83 12.17 -3.93
CA ARG A 181 19.33 13.48 -3.55
C ARG A 181 20.54 13.30 -2.63
N THR A 182 21.66 13.94 -2.97
CA THR A 182 22.88 13.93 -2.15
C THR A 182 22.93 15.19 -1.29
N ALA A 183 23.17 15.00 0.00
CA ALA A 183 23.49 16.11 0.90
C ALA A 183 24.94 16.54 0.62
N SER A 184 25.14 17.57 -0.18
CA SER A 184 26.44 18.23 -0.29
C SER A 184 26.25 19.71 -0.12
N SER A 185 27.03 20.28 0.78
CA SER A 185 27.07 21.63 1.33
C SER A 185 26.26 22.67 0.59
N ASN A 186 26.25 23.32 -0.36
CA ASN A 186 25.43 24.45 -0.79
C ASN A 186 24.58 24.24 -2.07
N GLU A 187 24.72 23.11 -2.75
CA GLU A 187 23.98 22.84 -3.98
C GLU A 187 23.23 21.51 -3.92
N LYS A 188 21.96 21.53 -4.34
CA LYS A 188 21.19 20.31 -4.52
C LYS A 188 21.77 19.52 -5.68
N ARG A 189 22.23 18.29 -5.41
CA ARG A 189 22.73 17.37 -6.43
C ARG A 189 21.97 16.05 -6.37
N TYR A 190 21.79 15.44 -7.53
CA TYR A 190 21.03 14.22 -7.68
C TYR A 190 21.91 13.15 -8.32
N LYS A 191 22.27 12.14 -7.51
CA LYS A 191 23.05 10.99 -7.94
C LYS A 191 22.15 9.98 -8.60
N VAL A 192 22.53 9.50 -9.77
CA VAL A 192 21.80 8.46 -10.50
C VAL A 192 22.58 7.15 -10.45
N GLN A 193 21.87 6.09 -10.04
CA GLN A 193 22.40 4.73 -9.99
C GLN A 193 21.41 3.74 -10.61
N ILE A 194 21.94 2.75 -11.33
CA ILE A 194 21.19 1.61 -11.87
C ILE A 194 21.70 0.32 -11.24
N HIS A 195 20.80 -0.60 -10.93
CA HIS A 195 21.15 -1.89 -10.35
C HIS A 195 20.97 -3.01 -11.40
N ILE A 196 22.07 -3.53 -11.91
CA ILE A 196 22.11 -4.67 -12.85
C ILE A 196 22.50 -5.93 -12.04
N ASN A 197 23.75 -6.29 -11.97
CA ASN A 197 24.33 -7.31 -11.09
C ASN A 197 25.01 -6.68 -9.85
N GLY A 198 24.95 -5.36 -9.73
CA GLY A 198 25.50 -4.50 -8.70
C GLY A 198 25.00 -3.08 -8.94
N LYS A 199 25.41 -2.13 -8.10
CA LYS A 199 25.04 -0.71 -8.22
C LYS A 199 26.06 0.03 -9.08
N TYR A 200 25.63 0.57 -10.22
CA TYR A 200 26.46 1.37 -11.12
C TYR A 200 26.03 2.82 -11.11
N THR A 201 26.97 3.73 -10.91
CA THR A 201 26.72 5.18 -10.99
C THR A 201 26.64 5.61 -12.44
N VAL A 202 25.51 6.19 -12.81
CA VAL A 202 25.23 6.73 -14.16
C VAL A 202 25.75 8.16 -14.28
N GLY A 203 25.62 8.94 -13.24
CA GLY A 203 26.07 10.32 -13.17
C GLY A 203 25.54 11.07 -11.96
N THR A 204 25.87 12.37 -11.87
CA THR A 204 25.33 13.31 -10.89
C THR A 204 24.89 14.58 -11.62
N TYR A 205 23.67 15.04 -11.33
CA TYR A 205 23.01 16.11 -12.07
C TYR A 205 22.50 17.19 -11.10
N HIS A 206 22.27 18.41 -11.61
CA HIS A 206 21.80 19.55 -10.83
C HIS A 206 20.26 19.62 -10.74
N SER A 207 19.53 18.94 -11.65
CA SER A 207 18.07 18.86 -11.66
C SER A 207 17.64 17.43 -11.42
N GLU A 208 16.57 17.26 -10.65
CA GLU A 208 15.99 15.96 -10.34
C GLU A 208 15.39 15.32 -11.58
N GLU A 209 14.72 16.11 -12.41
CA GLU A 209 14.11 15.69 -13.65
C GLU A 209 15.19 15.24 -14.66
N LYS A 210 16.29 16.03 -14.80
CA LYS A 210 17.42 15.60 -15.65
C LYS A 210 18.06 14.32 -15.16
N ALA A 211 18.14 14.14 -13.84
CA ALA A 211 18.61 12.88 -13.25
C ALA A 211 17.67 11.71 -13.58
N ALA A 212 16.35 11.93 -13.54
CA ALA A 212 15.37 10.93 -13.91
C ALA A 212 15.43 10.55 -15.41
N ILE A 213 15.65 11.53 -16.30
CA ILE A 213 15.87 11.27 -17.72
C ILE A 213 17.20 10.51 -17.93
N ALA A 214 18.25 10.84 -17.19
CA ALA A 214 19.51 10.13 -17.24
C ALA A 214 19.38 8.66 -16.82
N TYR A 215 18.56 8.38 -15.81
CA TYR A 215 18.22 7.00 -15.45
C TYR A 215 17.52 6.26 -16.58
N ASN A 216 16.51 6.86 -17.20
CA ASN A 216 15.81 6.27 -18.33
C ASN A 216 16.78 5.97 -19.48
N LYS A 217 17.67 6.92 -19.82
CA LYS A 217 18.71 6.72 -20.84
C LYS A 217 19.66 5.57 -20.48
N ALA A 218 20.02 5.44 -19.21
CA ALA A 218 20.84 4.32 -18.74
C ALA A 218 20.13 2.97 -18.88
N VAL A 219 18.81 2.92 -18.62
CA VAL A 219 17.98 1.73 -18.84
C VAL A 219 17.96 1.35 -20.31
N ASP A 220 17.75 2.31 -21.20
CA ASP A 220 17.73 2.05 -22.65
C ASP A 220 19.10 1.55 -23.17
N LEU A 221 20.19 2.12 -22.66
CA LEU A 221 21.53 1.63 -22.96
C LEU A 221 21.73 0.19 -22.46
N ALA A 222 21.28 -0.14 -21.24
CA ALA A 222 21.36 -1.49 -20.72
C ALA A 222 20.60 -2.49 -21.62
N LYS A 223 19.39 -2.15 -22.03
CA LYS A 223 18.58 -2.97 -22.94
C LYS A 223 19.26 -3.16 -24.32
N LYS A 224 19.84 -2.09 -24.88
CA LYS A 224 20.61 -2.16 -26.15
C LYS A 224 21.83 -3.09 -26.06
N HIS A 225 22.39 -3.26 -24.88
CA HIS A 225 23.49 -4.20 -24.61
C HIS A 225 23.04 -5.59 -24.13
N GLY A 226 21.77 -5.96 -24.39
CA GLY A 226 21.25 -7.31 -24.14
C GLY A 226 20.83 -7.61 -22.70
N ILE A 227 20.71 -6.59 -21.83
CA ILE A 227 20.27 -6.79 -20.46
C ILE A 227 18.74 -6.88 -20.43
N SER A 228 18.21 -8.10 -20.24
CA SER A 228 16.78 -8.42 -20.25
C SER A 228 16.02 -8.08 -18.95
N LYS A 229 16.71 -7.50 -17.94
CA LYS A 229 16.08 -7.12 -16.67
C LYS A 229 14.94 -6.13 -16.87
N ASN A 230 13.81 -6.37 -16.22
CA ASN A 230 12.68 -5.45 -16.25
C ASN A 230 12.96 -4.25 -15.35
N PHE A 231 13.38 -3.14 -15.94
CA PHE A 231 13.58 -1.87 -15.27
C PHE A 231 12.31 -1.03 -15.35
N GLN A 232 11.88 -0.47 -14.23
CA GLN A 232 10.86 0.57 -14.23
C GLN A 232 11.49 1.88 -14.68
N THR A 233 10.85 2.59 -15.60
CA THR A 233 11.28 3.91 -16.06
C THR A 233 10.51 5.02 -15.37
N ASN A 234 11.09 6.22 -15.35
CA ASN A 234 10.47 7.41 -14.77
C ASN A 234 9.55 8.05 -15.80
N TYR A 235 8.35 8.42 -15.37
CA TYR A 235 7.46 9.29 -16.13
C TYR A 235 7.65 10.74 -15.67
N LEU A 236 7.75 11.68 -16.61
CA LEU A 236 8.00 13.09 -16.33
C LEU A 236 6.91 13.94 -16.99
N GLU A 237 5.84 14.19 -16.23
CA GLU A 237 4.72 15.04 -16.66
C GLU A 237 5.09 16.45 -17.13
N PRO A 238 6.08 17.14 -16.51
CA PRO A 238 6.34 18.55 -16.85
C PRO A 238 6.91 18.77 -18.26
N TYR A 239 7.36 17.70 -18.94
CA TYR A 239 8.04 17.82 -20.23
C TYR A 239 7.17 17.33 -21.39
N SER A 240 7.07 18.14 -22.44
CA SER A 240 6.57 17.66 -23.73
C SER A 240 7.51 16.60 -24.33
N PRO A 241 7.04 15.72 -25.25
CA PRO A 241 7.88 14.73 -25.90
C PRO A 241 9.12 15.34 -26.58
N ARG A 242 9.01 16.56 -27.13
CA ARG A 242 10.11 17.28 -27.79
C ARG A 242 11.16 17.71 -26.77
N GLU A 243 10.76 18.36 -25.68
CA GLU A 243 11.67 18.79 -24.60
C GLU A 243 12.39 17.61 -23.96
N TYR A 244 11.64 16.51 -23.71
CA TYR A 244 12.22 15.28 -23.21
C TYR A 244 13.30 14.74 -24.16
N ALA A 245 13.03 14.64 -25.46
CA ALA A 245 13.96 14.15 -26.43
C ALA A 245 15.22 15.02 -26.55
N GLU A 246 15.07 16.35 -26.48
CA GLU A 246 16.18 17.28 -26.48
C GLU A 246 17.08 17.06 -25.27
N ILE A 247 16.53 17.06 -24.06
CA ILE A 247 17.28 16.81 -22.83
C ILE A 247 17.92 15.42 -22.87
N TYR A 248 17.18 14.39 -23.28
CA TYR A 248 17.68 13.02 -23.40
C TYR A 248 18.91 12.92 -24.34
N SER A 249 18.90 13.64 -25.47
CA SER A 249 20.02 13.64 -26.41
C SER A 249 21.28 14.24 -25.81
N GLN A 250 21.13 15.34 -25.04
CA GLN A 250 22.24 16.11 -24.47
C GLN A 250 22.81 15.52 -23.18
N ILE A 251 22.02 14.70 -22.44
CA ILE A 251 22.46 14.11 -21.18
C ILE A 251 23.67 13.21 -21.37
N LYS A 252 24.76 13.55 -20.67
CA LYS A 252 25.99 12.75 -20.61
C LYS A 252 25.84 11.63 -19.57
N ILE A 253 26.20 10.43 -19.96
CA ILE A 253 26.24 9.23 -19.13
C ILE A 253 27.70 8.90 -18.78
N SER A 254 27.95 8.43 -17.56
CA SER A 254 29.28 8.06 -17.10
C SER A 254 29.96 7.06 -18.04
N GLU A 255 31.20 7.37 -18.45
CA GLU A 255 32.01 6.47 -19.28
C GLU A 255 32.28 5.13 -18.60
N LYS A 256 32.40 5.11 -17.28
CA LYS A 256 32.54 3.86 -16.50
C LYS A 256 31.33 2.94 -16.68
N TYR A 257 30.12 3.52 -16.70
CA TYR A 257 28.90 2.74 -16.95
C TYR A 257 28.85 2.22 -18.40
N ILE A 258 29.17 3.07 -19.37
CA ILE A 258 29.21 2.68 -20.79
C ILE A 258 30.23 1.57 -21.01
N SER A 259 31.44 1.69 -20.46
CA SER A 259 32.50 0.69 -20.56
C SER A 259 32.09 -0.64 -19.91
N TYR A 260 31.35 -0.61 -18.81
CA TYR A 260 30.81 -1.80 -18.17
C TYR A 260 29.81 -2.53 -19.10
N LEU A 261 28.90 -1.78 -19.73
CA LEU A 261 27.92 -2.36 -20.65
C LEU A 261 28.61 -3.02 -21.87
N LYS A 262 29.63 -2.37 -22.43
CA LYS A 262 30.42 -2.93 -23.54
C LYS A 262 31.12 -4.23 -23.17
N LYS A 263 31.66 -4.35 -21.94
CA LYS A 263 32.26 -5.59 -21.45
C LYS A 263 31.26 -6.72 -21.31
N LEU A 264 30.04 -6.43 -20.88
CA LEU A 264 28.99 -7.45 -20.78
C LEU A 264 28.55 -7.99 -22.15
N SER A 265 28.42 -7.12 -23.17
CA SER A 265 28.04 -7.53 -24.50
C SER A 265 29.18 -8.26 -25.24
N GLY A 266 30.45 -7.96 -24.96
CA GLY A 266 31.61 -8.64 -25.55
C GLY A 266 31.92 -10.01 -24.92
N SER A 267 31.38 -10.32 -23.74
CA SER A 267 31.53 -11.62 -23.09
C SER A 267 30.49 -12.66 -23.55
N SER A 268 29.45 -12.24 -24.28
CA SER A 268 28.46 -13.15 -24.88
C SER A 268 28.88 -13.76 -26.22
N ASP A 269 29.90 -13.22 -26.86
CA ASP A 269 30.39 -13.72 -28.18
C ASP A 269 31.51 -14.76 -28.06
N THR A 270 31.91 -15.19 -26.87
CA THR A 270 33.02 -16.15 -26.66
C THR A 270 32.62 -17.51 -26.08
N SER A 271 31.34 -17.87 -26.20
CA SER A 271 30.84 -19.20 -25.82
C SER A 271 30.07 -19.86 -26.98
N ASP A 272 30.81 -20.19 -28.02
CA ASP A 272 30.46 -21.23 -29.01
C ASP A 272 31.57 -22.29 -29.06
#